data_8fa8b0c7e99ab3a3ea49530863a03c56
#
_entry.id   8fa8b0c7e99ab3a3ea49530863a03c56
#
_cell.length_a   1.000
_cell.length_b   1.000
_cell.length_c   1.000
_cell.angle_alpha   90.00
_cell.angle_beta   90.00
_cell.angle_gamma   90.00
#
_symmetry.space_group_name_H-M   'P 1'
#
loop_
_entity.id
_entity.type
_entity.pdbx_description
1 polymer ?
#
loop_
_entity_poly.entity_id
_entity_poly.type
_entity_poly.pdbx_seq_one_letter_code
_entity_poly.pdbx_strand_id
1 'polypeptide(L)'
;MFAEIESAALEKACIEIIETILYCLPNTFKGTIYRIGKPPELIVEKIASGIIDDKREKISWGIPAESGYDAPGKRWTDYRDEPGRPLEAMCWCVEKQQSWTAEDPSTDARSIRLQVEGKSEDFHHMEPVLVRKSDLNLDGLHFLEGPLDYQGNPIWNDSPYAVVAVIKIHFHPFTIKIGSHETRVIKKLSRALGTELLSYRLHQNSMKAMERLARERLHACDVLADSLRNATTKSGLIFSLVKQEIGYLRDQWEQMLREARKDGNGKIEAIRELNRLLRDSGGEHEELREDLVAVQNKFLDLSLPPEKGENWVNMQIVTRWRNLLDKCPQDRHREQMIWKTIDRLKKSLHYGYDHDSIATYDRIPDDIKMEWVQLLYSNNDHFDGLALERLI
;
A
#
# COMPACT_ATOMS: atom_id res chain seq x y z
N MET A 1 20.72 2.92 -0.36
CA MET A 1 20.46 4.29 -0.92
C MET A 1 20.14 5.32 0.15
N PHE A 2 19.08 5.21 0.98
CA PHE A 2 18.82 6.22 2.04
C PHE A 2 19.88 6.24 3.15
N ALA A 3 20.41 5.10 3.59
CA ALA A 3 21.49 5.02 4.59
C ALA A 3 22.80 5.64 4.11
N GLU A 4 23.11 5.58 2.82
CA GLU A 4 24.29 6.21 2.21
C GLU A 4 24.17 7.73 2.13
N ILE A 5 23.00 8.24 1.80
CA ILE A 5 22.72 9.70 1.79
C ILE A 5 22.84 10.26 3.21
N GLU A 6 22.41 9.50 4.21
CA GLU A 6 22.48 9.84 5.62
C GLU A 6 23.93 9.92 6.14
N SER A 7 24.77 9.00 5.76
CA SER A 7 26.20 9.02 6.10
C SER A 7 26.90 10.22 5.47
N ALA A 8 26.60 10.54 4.22
CA ALA A 8 27.20 11.65 3.49
C ALA A 8 26.86 13.03 4.09
N ALA A 9 25.63 13.24 4.58
CA ALA A 9 25.25 14.51 5.21
C ALA A 9 25.95 14.71 6.56
N LEU A 10 26.08 13.63 7.35
CA LEU A 10 26.83 13.65 8.61
C LEU A 10 28.32 13.93 8.35
N GLU A 11 28.90 13.26 7.39
CA GLU A 11 30.29 13.46 6.99
C GLU A 11 30.52 14.91 6.54
N LYS A 12 29.60 15.47 5.75
CA LYS A 12 29.65 16.87 5.30
C LYS A 12 29.65 17.86 6.48
N ALA A 13 28.77 17.70 7.46
CA ALA A 13 28.73 18.55 8.64
C ALA A 13 30.05 18.46 9.44
N CYS A 14 30.62 17.25 9.57
CA CYS A 14 31.91 17.05 10.21
C CYS A 14 33.06 17.71 9.43
N ILE A 15 33.04 17.64 8.12
CA ILE A 15 33.99 18.29 7.22
C ILE A 15 33.93 19.81 7.42
N GLU A 16 32.76 20.43 7.38
CA GLU A 16 32.57 21.87 7.57
C GLU A 16 33.10 22.37 8.91
N ILE A 17 32.92 21.60 9.98
CA ILE A 17 33.49 21.93 11.31
C ILE A 17 35.02 21.86 11.30
N ILE A 18 35.59 20.80 10.71
CA ILE A 18 37.06 20.68 10.59
C ILE A 18 37.62 21.81 9.75
N GLU A 19 37.01 22.13 8.61
CA GLU A 19 37.41 23.28 7.77
C GLU A 19 37.44 24.57 8.54
N THR A 20 36.34 24.85 9.27
CA THR A 20 36.23 26.05 10.12
C THR A 20 37.37 26.12 11.15
N ILE A 21 37.68 25.01 11.80
CA ILE A 21 38.75 24.95 12.79
C ILE A 21 40.10 25.17 12.12
N LEU A 22 40.39 24.44 11.05
CA LEU A 22 41.69 24.48 10.41
C LEU A 22 41.98 25.81 9.73
N TYR A 23 40.98 26.49 9.14
CA TYR A 23 41.18 27.82 8.56
C TYR A 23 41.20 28.96 9.58
N CYS A 24 40.39 28.87 10.64
CA CYS A 24 40.23 29.98 11.59
C CYS A 24 41.23 29.94 12.72
N LEU A 25 41.73 28.76 13.14
CA LEU A 25 42.66 28.69 14.30
C LEU A 25 44.12 28.56 13.81
N PRO A 26 44.98 29.50 14.15
CA PRO A 26 46.41 29.41 13.83
C PRO A 26 47.03 28.18 14.53
N ASN A 27 48.14 27.72 14.04
CA ASN A 27 48.91 26.60 14.58
C ASN A 27 48.22 25.24 14.60
N THR A 28 47.02 25.11 13.99
CA THR A 28 46.36 23.83 13.75
C THR A 28 46.81 23.28 12.38
N PHE A 29 47.08 21.99 12.30
CA PHE A 29 47.45 21.37 11.03
C PHE A 29 46.59 20.15 10.66
N LYS A 30 45.91 19.49 11.64
CA LYS A 30 45.07 18.35 11.40
C LYS A 30 43.85 18.34 12.28
N GLY A 31 42.71 18.00 11.73
CA GLY A 31 41.45 17.79 12.45
C GLY A 31 40.86 16.43 12.15
N THR A 32 40.29 15.79 13.15
CA THR A 32 39.58 14.49 13.01
C THR A 32 38.35 14.52 13.90
N ILE A 33 37.23 14.01 13.37
CA ILE A 33 36.00 13.82 14.17
C ILE A 33 35.69 12.33 14.19
N TYR A 34 35.44 11.83 15.39
CA TYR A 34 35.04 10.46 15.67
C TYR A 34 33.61 10.48 16.15
N ARG A 35 32.75 9.64 15.55
CA ARG A 35 31.39 9.37 16.02
C ARG A 35 31.45 8.36 17.17
N ILE A 36 30.67 8.58 18.19
CA ILE A 36 30.42 7.63 19.28
C ILE A 36 29.07 7.00 19.06
N GLY A 37 29.04 5.68 18.95
CA GLY A 37 27.84 4.89 18.73
C GLY A 37 26.89 4.88 19.92
N LYS A 38 25.86 4.08 19.86
CA LYS A 38 24.87 3.93 20.92
C LYS A 38 25.43 3.13 22.11
N PRO A 39 24.98 3.40 23.33
CA PRO A 39 25.16 2.48 24.46
C PRO A 39 24.56 1.09 24.13
N PRO A 40 25.04 0.01 24.73
CA PRO A 40 26.15 -0.02 25.71
C PRO A 40 27.55 -0.02 25.08
N GLU A 41 27.68 -0.33 23.78
CA GLU A 41 28.94 -0.64 23.11
C GLU A 41 29.78 0.59 22.79
N LEU A 42 29.17 1.76 22.56
CA LEU A 42 29.82 3.02 22.22
C LEU A 42 30.92 2.84 21.13
N ILE A 43 30.55 2.25 19.99
CA ILE A 43 31.52 2.05 18.90
C ILE A 43 32.06 3.40 18.43
N VAL A 44 33.37 3.54 18.46
CA VAL A 44 34.09 4.73 17.99
C VAL A 44 34.49 4.51 16.53
N GLU A 45 34.06 5.43 15.68
CA GLU A 45 34.32 5.38 14.24
C GLU A 45 34.80 6.74 13.74
N LYS A 46 35.88 6.75 12.97
CA LYS A 46 36.38 7.97 12.30
C LYS A 46 35.41 8.35 11.17
N ILE A 47 34.83 9.55 11.24
CA ILE A 47 33.91 10.05 10.22
C ILE A 47 34.62 10.97 9.22
N ALA A 48 35.42 11.90 9.70
CA ALA A 48 36.14 12.85 8.87
C ALA A 48 37.53 13.12 9.42
N SER A 49 38.50 13.27 8.52
CA SER A 49 39.86 13.66 8.88
C SER A 49 40.46 14.52 7.77
N GLY A 50 41.02 15.67 8.11
CA GLY A 50 41.65 16.60 7.18
C GLY A 50 42.95 17.14 7.69
N ILE A 51 43.90 17.39 6.80
CA ILE A 51 45.20 18.03 7.05
C ILE A 51 45.29 19.26 6.17
N ILE A 52 45.53 20.43 6.79
CA ILE A 52 45.78 21.68 6.08
C ILE A 52 47.25 21.80 5.69
N ASP A 53 47.52 22.33 4.53
CA ASP A 53 48.89 22.59 4.07
C ASP A 53 49.54 23.74 4.84
N ASP A 54 50.87 23.84 4.76
CA ASP A 54 51.67 24.87 5.46
C ASP A 54 51.26 26.31 5.04
N LYS A 55 50.77 26.49 3.82
CA LYS A 55 50.25 27.78 3.32
C LYS A 55 48.85 28.08 3.77
N ARG A 56 48.16 27.14 4.38
CA ARG A 56 46.75 27.24 4.86
C ARG A 56 45.77 27.55 3.71
N GLU A 57 46.11 27.08 2.50
CA GLU A 57 45.26 27.32 1.30
C GLU A 57 44.38 26.11 0.97
N LYS A 58 44.82 24.89 1.31
CA LYS A 58 44.15 23.66 0.94
C LYS A 58 44.13 22.61 2.04
N ILE A 59 43.01 21.94 2.21
CA ILE A 59 42.85 20.80 3.10
C ILE A 59 42.83 19.50 2.25
N SER A 60 43.69 18.55 2.64
CA SER A 60 43.69 17.19 2.12
C SER A 60 42.88 16.29 3.03
N TRP A 61 41.89 15.61 2.47
CA TRP A 61 40.93 14.78 3.24
C TRP A 61 41.34 13.31 3.23
N GLY A 62 40.95 12.57 4.28
CA GLY A 62 41.14 11.13 4.39
C GLY A 62 42.57 10.70 4.73
N ILE A 63 43.48 11.59 5.10
CA ILE A 63 44.86 11.32 5.43
C ILE A 63 45.13 11.58 6.93
N PRO A 64 45.95 10.73 7.62
CA PRO A 64 46.43 9.42 7.18
C PRO A 64 45.30 8.39 7.09
N ALA A 65 45.41 7.49 6.12
CA ALA A 65 44.41 6.47 5.84
C ALA A 65 44.24 5.47 7.00
N GLU A 66 45.29 5.17 7.71
CA GLU A 66 45.27 4.15 8.75
C GLU A 66 45.03 4.74 10.14
N SER A 67 43.85 4.43 10.67
CA SER A 67 43.48 4.71 12.07
C SER A 67 42.87 3.44 12.65
N GLY A 68 43.16 3.14 13.89
CA GLY A 68 42.47 2.07 14.62
C GLY A 68 40.97 2.25 14.71
N TYR A 69 40.44 3.42 14.31
CA TYR A 69 39.00 3.80 14.32
C TYR A 69 38.41 3.89 12.93
N ASP A 70 39.04 3.34 11.91
CA ASP A 70 38.46 3.23 10.58
C ASP A 70 37.30 2.24 10.59
N ALA A 71 36.34 2.44 9.71
CA ALA A 71 35.19 1.55 9.62
C ALA A 71 35.61 0.08 9.50
N PRO A 72 34.95 -0.84 10.22
CA PRO A 72 33.68 -0.73 10.91
C PRO A 72 33.74 -0.10 12.31
N GLY A 73 34.84 0.49 12.74
CA GLY A 73 35.02 1.05 14.06
C GLY A 73 35.29 0.00 15.15
N LYS A 74 35.64 0.44 16.34
CA LYS A 74 35.87 -0.42 17.52
C LYS A 74 35.11 0.10 18.72
N ARG A 75 34.88 -0.78 19.67
CA ARG A 75 34.32 -0.37 20.97
C ARG A 75 35.33 0.55 21.64
N TRP A 76 34.82 1.60 22.31
CA TRP A 76 35.68 2.55 23.03
C TRP A 76 36.52 1.85 24.12
N THR A 77 36.01 0.75 24.71
CA THR A 77 36.73 -0.08 25.70
C THR A 77 37.94 -0.81 25.12
N ASP A 78 37.96 -1.07 23.81
CA ASP A 78 39.07 -1.74 23.16
C ASP A 78 40.34 -0.87 23.06
N TYR A 79 40.18 0.41 23.31
CA TYR A 79 41.27 1.41 23.34
C TYR A 79 41.69 1.76 24.75
N ARG A 80 41.11 1.09 25.72
CA ARG A 80 41.43 1.36 27.12
C ARG A 80 42.73 0.65 27.47
N ASP A 81 43.59 1.40 28.14
CA ASP A 81 44.85 0.87 28.64
C ASP A 81 44.64 -0.21 29.71
N GLU A 82 45.72 -0.94 30.02
CA GLU A 82 45.72 -1.98 31.04
C GLU A 82 45.25 -1.45 32.40
N PRO A 83 44.69 -2.32 33.27
CA PRO A 83 44.31 -1.93 34.62
C PRO A 83 45.46 -1.24 35.37
N GLY A 84 45.16 -0.06 35.95
CA GLY A 84 46.15 0.70 36.68
C GLY A 84 46.84 1.81 35.90
N ARG A 85 46.68 1.86 34.56
CA ARG A 85 47.15 2.99 33.76
C ARG A 85 46.16 4.14 33.75
N PRO A 86 46.62 5.39 33.59
CA PRO A 86 45.71 6.50 33.33
C PRO A 86 44.85 6.26 32.09
N LEU A 87 43.62 6.77 32.08
CA LEU A 87 42.78 6.73 30.90
C LEU A 87 43.45 7.43 29.72
N GLU A 88 43.50 6.79 28.58
CA GLU A 88 43.86 7.44 27.32
C GLU A 88 42.94 8.63 27.04
N ALA A 89 43.41 9.64 26.30
CA ALA A 89 42.68 10.89 26.05
C ALA A 89 41.31 10.66 25.42
N MET A 90 41.14 9.69 24.50
CA MET A 90 39.83 9.31 23.93
C MET A 90 38.91 8.75 25.01
N CYS A 91 39.39 7.80 25.81
CA CYS A 91 38.63 7.22 26.92
C CYS A 91 38.26 8.26 27.97
N TRP A 92 39.15 9.18 28.23
CA TRP A 92 38.86 10.31 29.13
C TRP A 92 37.71 11.17 28.62
N CYS A 93 37.74 11.55 27.35
CA CYS A 93 36.68 12.34 26.73
C CYS A 93 35.33 11.62 26.76
N VAL A 94 35.33 10.31 26.52
CA VAL A 94 34.08 9.51 26.52
C VAL A 94 33.58 9.25 27.94
N GLU A 95 34.42 8.75 28.85
CA GLU A 95 34.00 8.39 30.22
C GLU A 95 33.72 9.60 31.09
N LYS A 96 34.61 10.56 31.07
CA LYS A 96 34.52 11.73 31.97
C LYS A 96 33.77 12.91 31.37
N GLN A 97 33.43 12.80 30.07
CA GLN A 97 32.72 13.90 29.38
C GLN A 97 33.47 15.26 29.47
N GLN A 98 34.79 15.19 29.52
CA GLN A 98 35.67 16.35 29.67
C GLN A 98 36.70 16.41 28.53
N SER A 99 37.06 17.62 28.14
CA SER A 99 38.12 17.86 27.18
C SER A 99 39.50 17.43 27.72
N TRP A 100 40.39 17.08 26.80
CA TRP A 100 41.79 16.80 27.10
C TRP A 100 42.70 17.59 26.19
N THR A 101 43.77 18.16 26.75
CA THR A 101 44.79 18.90 25.99
C THR A 101 46.16 18.35 26.32
N ALA A 102 46.83 17.80 25.33
CA ALA A 102 48.23 17.36 25.43
C ALA A 102 49.15 18.55 25.12
N GLU A 103 49.53 19.30 26.13
CA GLU A 103 50.43 20.47 26.01
C GLU A 103 51.89 20.02 25.79
N ASP A 104 52.28 18.93 26.43
CA ASP A 104 53.54 18.23 26.25
C ASP A 104 53.30 16.73 26.27
N PRO A 105 53.15 16.11 25.09
CA PRO A 105 52.89 14.67 24.98
C PRO A 105 53.97 13.80 25.62
N SER A 106 55.21 14.31 25.77
CA SER A 106 56.31 13.55 26.35
C SER A 106 56.16 13.28 27.83
N THR A 107 55.47 14.20 28.52
CA THR A 107 55.22 14.14 29.97
C THR A 107 53.73 13.83 30.27
N ASP A 108 52.88 13.79 29.26
CA ASP A 108 51.47 13.60 29.44
C ASP A 108 51.11 12.15 29.77
N ALA A 109 50.60 11.94 30.97
CA ALA A 109 50.17 10.64 31.47
C ALA A 109 49.09 9.94 30.59
N ARG A 110 48.35 10.70 29.78
CA ARG A 110 47.29 10.15 28.89
C ARG A 110 47.74 9.89 27.45
N SER A 111 48.96 10.31 27.14
CA SER A 111 49.62 10.05 25.82
C SER A 111 50.52 8.81 25.85
N ILE A 112 50.33 7.92 26.81
CA ILE A 112 51.16 6.71 27.01
C ILE A 112 51.25 5.87 25.75
N ARG A 113 50.16 5.71 25.03
CA ARG A 113 50.16 4.91 23.76
C ARG A 113 51.09 5.52 22.73
N LEU A 114 51.11 6.84 22.61
CA LEU A 114 51.98 7.55 21.69
C LEU A 114 53.44 7.44 22.13
N GLN A 115 53.67 7.43 23.45
CA GLN A 115 55.02 7.22 24.02
C GLN A 115 55.50 5.80 23.74
N VAL A 116 54.65 4.77 23.89
CA VAL A 116 55.02 3.37 23.61
C VAL A 116 55.24 3.16 22.11
N GLU A 117 54.49 3.83 21.24
CA GLU A 117 54.65 3.79 19.79
C GLU A 117 55.80 4.69 19.28
N GLY A 118 56.49 5.41 20.17
CA GLY A 118 57.60 6.31 19.81
C GLY A 118 57.16 7.59 19.11
N LYS A 119 55.86 7.93 19.16
CA LYS A 119 55.29 9.17 18.61
C LYS A 119 55.13 10.25 19.67
N SER A 120 56.22 10.79 20.17
CA SER A 120 56.21 11.73 21.27
C SER A 120 55.79 13.17 20.94
N GLU A 121 55.38 13.46 19.69
CA GLU A 121 55.10 14.81 19.20
C GLU A 121 53.64 15.08 18.85
N ASP A 122 52.68 14.34 19.41
CA ASP A 122 51.26 14.52 19.10
C ASP A 122 50.60 15.56 20.03
N PHE A 123 50.92 16.84 19.81
CA PHE A 123 50.28 17.96 20.50
C PHE A 123 48.87 18.11 20.04
N HIS A 124 47.89 17.78 20.86
CA HIS A 124 46.50 17.80 20.47
C HIS A 124 45.53 18.25 21.54
N HIS A 125 44.36 18.67 21.12
CA HIS A 125 43.19 18.89 21.95
C HIS A 125 42.06 17.96 21.50
N MET A 126 41.44 17.29 22.45
CA MET A 126 40.23 16.49 22.26
C MET A 126 39.07 17.14 23.01
N GLU A 127 37.98 17.35 22.33
CA GLU A 127 36.76 17.93 22.88
C GLU A 127 35.58 16.98 22.65
N PRO A 128 34.88 16.53 23.71
CA PRO A 128 33.67 15.74 23.56
C PRO A 128 32.51 16.59 23.06
N VAL A 129 31.75 16.07 22.15
CA VAL A 129 30.48 16.61 21.65
C VAL A 129 29.36 16.07 22.51
N LEU A 130 28.80 16.94 23.36
CA LEU A 130 27.80 16.58 24.35
C LEU A 130 26.39 16.92 23.86
N VAL A 131 25.45 15.97 23.99
CA VAL A 131 24.03 16.17 23.75
C VAL A 131 23.26 15.75 25.00
N ARG A 132 22.15 16.43 25.30
CA ARG A 132 21.30 16.03 26.42
C ARG A 132 20.68 14.68 26.19
N LYS A 133 20.65 13.81 27.18
CA LYS A 133 20.04 12.47 27.09
C LYS A 133 18.54 12.57 26.77
N SER A 134 17.84 13.57 27.32
CA SER A 134 16.43 13.84 27.02
C SER A 134 16.16 14.10 25.53
N ASP A 135 17.11 14.73 24.83
CA ASP A 135 16.94 15.14 23.46
C ASP A 135 17.28 13.98 22.49
N LEU A 136 17.98 12.97 22.99
CA LEU A 136 18.30 11.79 22.22
C LEU A 136 17.12 10.84 22.03
N ASN A 137 16.03 11.05 22.76
CA ASN A 137 14.77 10.31 22.77
C ASN A 137 14.93 8.85 22.30
N LEU A 138 15.88 8.19 22.91
CA LEU A 138 16.07 6.77 22.74
C LEU A 138 14.92 6.17 23.52
N ASP A 139 13.95 5.62 22.83
CA ASP A 139 12.82 4.88 23.38
C ASP A 139 13.23 4.23 24.70
N GLY A 140 12.69 4.70 25.81
CA GLY A 140 13.11 4.62 27.21
C GLY A 140 13.65 3.30 27.75
N LEU A 141 13.82 2.31 26.90
CA LEU A 141 14.30 0.96 27.22
C LEU A 141 15.83 0.79 27.10
N HIS A 142 16.52 1.58 26.30
CA HIS A 142 17.95 1.36 26.03
C HIS A 142 18.91 2.19 26.89
N PHE A 143 18.42 3.18 27.65
CA PHE A 143 19.25 3.91 28.62
C PHE A 143 19.22 3.32 30.03
N LEU A 144 18.41 2.32 30.30
CA LEU A 144 18.41 1.61 31.59
C LEU A 144 19.69 0.80 31.81
N GLU A 145 20.36 0.40 30.71
CA GLU A 145 21.70 -0.16 30.74
C GLU A 145 22.66 0.90 30.22
N GLY A 146 23.04 1.87 31.06
CA GLY A 146 24.04 2.87 30.71
C GLY A 146 25.35 2.23 30.24
N PRO A 147 26.19 2.93 29.47
CA PRO A 147 27.49 2.39 29.10
C PRO A 147 28.29 2.08 30.35
N LEU A 148 28.94 0.92 30.34
CA LEU A 148 29.75 0.43 31.46
C LEU A 148 31.22 0.69 31.17
N ASP A 149 32.00 1.03 32.18
CA ASP A 149 33.46 1.01 32.07
C ASP A 149 33.97 -0.45 31.99
N TYR A 150 35.28 -0.62 31.82
CA TYR A 150 35.87 -1.95 31.72
C TYR A 150 35.76 -2.79 33.02
N GLN A 151 35.44 -2.15 34.16
CA GLN A 151 35.20 -2.79 35.43
C GLN A 151 33.73 -3.14 35.64
N GLY A 152 32.86 -2.79 34.70
CA GLY A 152 31.41 -2.98 34.80
C GLY A 152 30.72 -1.87 35.60
N ASN A 153 31.39 -0.77 35.93
CA ASN A 153 30.74 0.35 36.57
C ASN A 153 30.03 1.23 35.55
N PRO A 154 28.83 1.70 35.82
CA PRO A 154 28.10 2.58 34.89
C PRO A 154 28.80 3.94 34.79
N ILE A 155 29.02 4.39 33.56
CA ILE A 155 29.48 5.76 33.25
C ILE A 155 28.28 6.64 32.87
N TRP A 156 28.40 7.95 33.02
CA TRP A 156 27.37 8.97 32.70
C TRP A 156 26.12 8.94 33.57
N ASN A 157 26.02 8.13 34.63
CA ASN A 157 24.82 8.07 35.46
C ASN A 157 24.43 9.42 36.06
N ASP A 158 25.40 10.17 36.54
CA ASP A 158 25.22 11.48 37.22
C ASP A 158 25.19 12.65 36.22
N SER A 159 25.38 12.39 34.94
CA SER A 159 25.41 13.41 33.90
C SER A 159 24.10 13.45 33.12
N PRO A 160 23.50 14.63 32.88
CA PRO A 160 22.36 14.76 31.99
C PRO A 160 22.75 14.65 30.49
N TYR A 161 24.04 14.48 30.19
CA TYR A 161 24.58 14.45 28.83
C TYR A 161 25.08 13.07 28.43
N ALA A 162 25.12 12.83 27.11
CA ALA A 162 25.82 11.74 26.48
C ALA A 162 26.85 12.28 25.49
N VAL A 163 27.94 11.53 25.26
CA VAL A 163 28.92 11.85 24.22
C VAL A 163 28.47 11.24 22.92
N VAL A 164 28.29 12.05 21.88
CA VAL A 164 27.87 11.60 20.54
C VAL A 164 29.01 11.63 19.52
N ALA A 165 30.02 12.44 19.77
CA ALA A 165 31.23 12.53 18.96
C ALA A 165 32.40 13.04 19.80
N VAL A 166 33.61 12.90 19.25
CA VAL A 166 34.83 13.54 19.82
C VAL A 166 35.56 14.24 18.67
N ILE A 167 35.90 15.52 18.89
CA ILE A 167 36.71 16.31 17.96
C ILE A 167 38.15 16.22 18.43
N LYS A 168 39.08 15.75 17.61
CA LYS A 168 40.53 15.77 17.86
C LYS A 168 41.19 16.73 16.90
N ILE A 169 41.86 17.78 17.47
CA ILE A 169 42.64 18.76 16.70
C ILE A 169 44.10 18.70 17.10
N HIS A 170 44.95 18.58 16.09
CA HIS A 170 46.41 18.55 16.26
C HIS A 170 47.00 19.94 16.01
N PHE A 171 47.97 20.26 16.81
CA PHE A 171 48.64 21.56 16.81
C PHE A 171 50.13 21.42 16.54
N HIS A 172 50.74 22.47 16.05
CA HIS A 172 52.20 22.54 16.00
C HIS A 172 52.80 22.48 17.42
N PRO A 173 53.99 21.91 17.58
CA PRO A 173 54.60 21.71 18.89
C PRO A 173 54.60 22.95 19.75
N PHE A 174 54.21 22.79 21.04
CA PHE A 174 54.23 23.82 22.09
C PHE A 174 53.29 25.05 21.82
N THR A 175 52.36 24.97 20.89
CA THR A 175 51.47 26.08 20.53
C THR A 175 50.11 26.02 21.22
N ILE A 176 49.70 24.87 21.75
CA ILE A 176 48.43 24.70 22.44
C ILE A 176 48.59 24.75 23.96
N LYS A 177 47.67 25.40 24.67
CA LYS A 177 47.60 25.48 26.13
C LYS A 177 46.19 25.24 26.64
N ILE A 178 46.08 24.62 27.81
CA ILE A 178 44.81 24.44 28.50
C ILE A 178 44.14 25.81 28.73
N GLY A 179 42.86 25.93 28.37
CA GLY A 179 42.10 27.18 28.57
C GLY A 179 42.45 28.29 27.58
N SER A 180 43.27 28.02 26.56
CA SER A 180 43.59 28.98 25.49
C SER A 180 42.36 29.44 24.72
N HIS A 181 42.52 30.42 23.83
CA HIS A 181 41.45 30.85 22.90
C HIS A 181 41.00 29.71 21.99
N GLU A 182 41.92 28.96 21.48
CA GLU A 182 41.71 27.83 20.55
C GLU A 182 40.85 26.77 21.20
N THR A 183 41.14 26.32 22.43
CA THR A 183 40.34 25.31 23.13
C THR A 183 38.92 25.78 23.40
N ARG A 184 38.74 27.09 23.69
CA ARG A 184 37.41 27.70 23.89
C ARG A 184 36.61 27.78 22.59
N VAL A 185 37.25 28.08 21.47
CA VAL A 185 36.60 28.07 20.14
C VAL A 185 36.19 26.64 19.77
N ILE A 186 37.08 25.65 19.92
CA ILE A 186 36.74 24.24 19.64
C ILE A 186 35.58 23.80 20.52
N LYS A 187 35.53 24.17 21.78
CA LYS A 187 34.41 23.87 22.68
C LYS A 187 33.09 24.52 22.25
N LYS A 188 33.12 25.73 21.66
CA LYS A 188 31.89 26.32 21.06
C LYS A 188 31.45 25.58 19.81
N LEU A 189 32.40 25.22 18.97
CA LEU A 189 32.11 24.47 17.75
C LEU A 189 31.62 23.04 18.03
N SER A 190 32.12 22.40 19.11
CA SER A 190 31.60 21.11 19.56
C SER A 190 30.13 21.16 19.94
N ARG A 191 29.66 22.25 20.56
CA ARG A 191 28.25 22.46 20.88
C ARG A 191 27.42 22.67 19.64
N ALA A 192 27.92 23.42 18.64
CA ALA A 192 27.25 23.60 17.37
C ALA A 192 27.10 22.25 16.62
N LEU A 193 28.18 21.47 16.59
CA LEU A 193 28.15 20.12 16.02
C LEU A 193 27.14 19.20 16.73
N GLY A 194 27.07 19.27 18.08
CA GLY A 194 26.09 18.53 18.86
C GLY A 194 24.65 18.83 18.46
N THR A 195 24.37 20.14 18.28
CA THR A 195 23.04 20.59 17.80
C THR A 195 22.74 20.08 16.39
N GLU A 196 23.70 20.14 15.49
CA GLU A 196 23.57 19.65 14.11
C GLU A 196 23.33 18.14 14.06
N LEU A 197 24.12 17.38 14.81
CA LEU A 197 23.94 15.92 14.91
C LEU A 197 22.57 15.53 15.49
N LEU A 198 22.07 16.31 16.46
CA LEU A 198 20.74 16.10 17.01
C LEU A 198 19.65 16.40 15.98
N SER A 199 19.74 17.53 15.30
CA SER A 199 18.82 17.93 14.25
C SER A 199 18.71 16.85 13.15
N TYR A 200 19.85 16.38 12.70
CA TYR A 200 19.94 15.31 11.72
C TYR A 200 19.25 14.02 12.20
N ARG A 201 19.49 13.62 13.45
CA ARG A 201 18.86 12.43 14.04
C ARG A 201 17.36 12.54 14.18
N LEU A 202 16.88 13.72 14.59
CA LEU A 202 15.45 14.01 14.67
C LEU A 202 14.79 13.94 13.29
N HIS A 203 15.46 14.46 12.27
CA HIS A 203 14.99 14.36 10.89
C HIS A 203 14.88 12.89 10.44
N GLN A 204 15.90 12.07 10.71
CA GLN A 204 15.86 10.63 10.43
C GLN A 204 14.69 9.91 11.10
N ASN A 205 14.48 10.18 12.39
CA ASN A 205 13.38 9.55 13.14
C ASN A 205 12.02 9.97 12.57
N SER A 206 11.87 11.24 12.17
CA SER A 206 10.67 11.75 11.52
C SER A 206 10.42 11.05 10.18
N MET A 207 11.44 10.87 9.34
CA MET A 207 11.34 10.17 8.06
C MET A 207 10.92 8.70 8.26
N LYS A 208 11.53 7.99 9.21
CA LYS A 208 11.15 6.61 9.54
C LYS A 208 9.72 6.50 10.07
N ALA A 209 9.29 7.46 10.88
CA ALA A 209 7.91 7.51 11.36
C ALA A 209 6.92 7.75 10.20
N MET A 210 7.22 8.67 9.28
CA MET A 210 6.42 8.89 8.08
C MET A 210 6.34 7.65 7.19
N GLU A 211 7.45 6.94 7.02
CA GLU A 211 7.50 5.69 6.24
C GLU A 211 6.63 4.59 6.85
N ARG A 212 6.65 4.44 8.18
CA ARG A 212 5.75 3.51 8.90
C ARG A 212 4.29 3.88 8.69
N LEU A 213 3.95 5.15 8.90
CA LEU A 213 2.58 5.65 8.69
C LEU A 213 2.10 5.45 7.25
N ALA A 214 2.98 5.67 6.27
CA ALA A 214 2.65 5.43 4.86
C ALA A 214 2.37 3.94 4.59
N ARG A 215 3.19 3.04 5.14
CA ARG A 215 2.96 1.58 5.02
C ARG A 215 1.67 1.13 5.70
N GLU A 216 1.40 1.64 6.91
CA GLU A 216 0.15 1.34 7.64
C GLU A 216 -1.08 1.82 6.86
N ARG A 217 -1.03 3.03 6.27
CA ARG A 217 -2.11 3.55 5.42
C ARG A 217 -2.32 2.70 4.17
N LEU A 218 -1.25 2.30 3.49
CA LEU A 218 -1.36 1.40 2.33
C LEU A 218 -2.00 0.08 2.72
N HIS A 219 -1.54 -0.53 3.81
CA HIS A 219 -2.14 -1.77 4.30
C HIS A 219 -3.62 -1.62 4.65
N ALA A 220 -4.00 -0.52 5.32
CA ALA A 220 -5.41 -0.23 5.60
C ALA A 220 -6.24 -0.04 4.31
N CYS A 221 -5.69 0.62 3.29
CA CYS A 221 -6.33 0.74 1.98
C CYS A 221 -6.52 -0.62 1.29
N ASP A 222 -5.52 -1.51 1.35
CA ASP A 222 -5.60 -2.85 0.78
C ASP A 222 -6.71 -3.68 1.47
N VAL A 223 -6.76 -3.65 2.80
CA VAL A 223 -7.83 -4.34 3.58
C VAL A 223 -9.21 -3.78 3.23
N LEU A 224 -9.35 -2.46 3.09
CA LEU A 224 -10.61 -1.84 2.69
C LEU A 224 -10.99 -2.22 1.25
N ALA A 225 -10.03 -2.22 0.33
CA ALA A 225 -10.27 -2.62 -1.06
C ALA A 225 -10.73 -4.07 -1.16
N ASP A 226 -10.11 -4.99 -0.43
CA ASP A 226 -10.52 -6.39 -0.37
C ASP A 226 -11.90 -6.57 0.28
N SER A 227 -12.20 -5.82 1.33
CA SER A 227 -13.51 -5.83 1.98
C SER A 227 -14.61 -5.32 1.04
N LEU A 228 -14.34 -4.24 0.30
CA LEU A 228 -15.27 -3.72 -0.71
C LEU A 228 -15.45 -4.70 -1.87
N ARG A 229 -14.38 -5.31 -2.37
CA ARG A 229 -14.46 -6.35 -3.41
C ARG A 229 -15.32 -7.52 -2.97
N ASN A 230 -15.12 -8.00 -1.75
CA ASN A 230 -15.90 -9.09 -1.18
C ASN A 230 -17.38 -8.71 -1.01
N ALA A 231 -17.66 -7.49 -0.53
CA ALA A 231 -19.03 -6.98 -0.42
C ALA A 231 -19.70 -6.88 -1.79
N THR A 232 -19.01 -6.34 -2.79
CA THR A 232 -19.52 -6.22 -4.16
C THR A 232 -19.79 -7.59 -4.78
N THR A 233 -18.89 -8.56 -4.58
CA THR A 233 -19.06 -9.94 -5.08
C THR A 233 -20.26 -10.60 -4.43
N LYS A 234 -20.41 -10.48 -3.11
CA LYS A 234 -21.58 -11.02 -2.38
C LYS A 234 -22.89 -10.37 -2.86
N SER A 235 -22.91 -9.05 -3.06
CA SER A 235 -24.07 -8.34 -3.60
C SER A 235 -24.41 -8.85 -5.02
N GLY A 236 -23.41 -9.04 -5.87
CA GLY A 236 -23.59 -9.61 -7.20
C GLY A 236 -24.21 -11.01 -7.19
N LEU A 237 -23.77 -11.87 -6.26
CA LEU A 237 -24.36 -13.19 -6.06
C LEU A 237 -25.83 -13.11 -5.60
N ILE A 238 -26.13 -12.23 -4.66
CA ILE A 238 -27.51 -12.02 -4.17
C ILE A 238 -28.39 -11.55 -5.32
N PHE A 239 -27.98 -10.56 -6.12
CA PHE A 239 -28.73 -10.12 -7.28
C PHE A 239 -28.93 -11.22 -8.32
N SER A 240 -27.93 -12.08 -8.53
CA SER A 240 -28.05 -13.23 -9.44
C SER A 240 -29.06 -14.23 -8.93
N LEU A 241 -29.07 -14.55 -7.64
CA LEU A 241 -30.05 -15.45 -7.01
C LEU A 241 -31.47 -14.87 -7.09
N VAL A 242 -31.63 -13.59 -6.74
CA VAL A 242 -32.94 -12.90 -6.85
C VAL A 242 -33.46 -12.96 -8.30
N LYS A 243 -32.58 -12.69 -9.28
CA LYS A 243 -32.96 -12.78 -10.69
C LYS A 243 -33.36 -14.19 -11.09
N GLN A 244 -32.68 -15.20 -10.58
CA GLN A 244 -33.01 -16.62 -10.83
C GLN A 244 -34.37 -16.98 -10.19
N GLU A 245 -34.62 -16.57 -8.95
CA GLU A 245 -35.88 -16.81 -8.24
C GLU A 245 -37.05 -16.12 -8.93
N ILE A 246 -36.88 -14.86 -9.34
CA ILE A 246 -37.92 -14.15 -10.12
C ILE A 246 -38.19 -14.87 -11.43
N GLY A 247 -37.13 -15.39 -12.10
CA GLY A 247 -37.29 -16.21 -13.30
C GLY A 247 -38.10 -17.48 -13.05
N TYR A 248 -37.79 -18.20 -11.96
CA TYR A 248 -38.49 -19.40 -11.55
C TYR A 248 -39.95 -19.14 -11.17
N LEU A 249 -40.22 -18.11 -10.38
CA LEU A 249 -41.58 -17.70 -10.04
C LEU A 249 -42.41 -17.31 -11.27
N ARG A 250 -41.80 -16.64 -12.23
CA ARG A 250 -42.45 -16.27 -13.48
C ARG A 250 -42.81 -17.55 -14.28
N ASP A 251 -41.88 -18.49 -14.39
CA ASP A 251 -42.11 -19.75 -15.12
C ASP A 251 -43.20 -20.61 -14.45
N GLN A 252 -43.22 -20.67 -13.11
CA GLN A 252 -44.29 -21.35 -12.38
C GLN A 252 -45.64 -20.64 -12.55
N TRP A 253 -45.68 -19.31 -12.48
CA TRP A 253 -46.88 -18.53 -12.73
C TRP A 253 -47.43 -18.79 -14.16
N GLU A 254 -46.56 -18.77 -15.15
CA GLU A 254 -46.95 -19.08 -16.53
C GLU A 254 -47.48 -20.50 -16.65
N GLN A 255 -46.93 -21.45 -15.94
CA GLN A 255 -47.39 -22.83 -15.93
C GLN A 255 -48.78 -22.94 -15.28
N MET A 256 -48.98 -22.33 -14.11
CA MET A 256 -50.31 -22.29 -13.44
C MET A 256 -51.38 -21.61 -14.30
N LEU A 257 -51.04 -20.50 -14.98
CA LEU A 257 -51.96 -19.84 -15.90
C LEU A 257 -52.28 -20.73 -17.12
N ARG A 258 -51.38 -21.57 -17.58
CA ARG A 258 -51.65 -22.54 -18.67
C ARG A 258 -52.53 -23.69 -18.20
N GLU A 259 -52.31 -24.18 -16.98
CA GLU A 259 -53.13 -25.27 -16.41
C GLU A 259 -54.52 -24.81 -16.06
N ALA A 260 -54.68 -23.59 -15.56
CA ALA A 260 -55.99 -22.98 -15.27
C ALA A 260 -56.83 -22.68 -16.52
N ARG A 261 -56.18 -22.59 -17.69
CA ARG A 261 -56.83 -22.40 -18.98
C ARG A 261 -57.07 -23.74 -19.68
N LYS A 262 -58.13 -24.39 -19.38
CA LYS A 262 -58.71 -25.50 -20.18
C LYS A 262 -59.04 -25.10 -21.64
N ASP A 263 -58.86 -23.83 -22.03
CA ASP A 263 -59.15 -23.28 -23.35
C ASP A 263 -57.86 -22.78 -24.08
N GLY A 264 -56.80 -23.56 -24.06
CA GLY A 264 -55.57 -23.30 -24.85
C GLY A 264 -55.76 -23.43 -26.37
N ASN A 265 -56.92 -23.11 -26.89
CA ASN A 265 -57.30 -23.37 -28.28
C ASN A 265 -56.72 -22.39 -29.30
N GLY A 266 -56.38 -21.15 -28.93
CA GLY A 266 -55.98 -20.12 -29.87
C GLY A 266 -54.69 -20.44 -30.67
N LYS A 267 -53.65 -20.95 -30.02
CA LYS A 267 -52.39 -21.39 -30.68
C LYS A 267 -52.62 -22.61 -31.59
N ILE A 268 -53.35 -23.60 -31.04
CA ILE A 268 -53.62 -24.86 -31.76
C ILE A 268 -54.52 -24.56 -32.95
N GLU A 269 -55.58 -23.76 -32.81
CA GLU A 269 -56.46 -23.38 -33.89
C GLU A 269 -55.75 -22.58 -34.99
N ALA A 270 -54.91 -21.60 -34.63
CA ALA A 270 -54.13 -20.83 -35.60
C ALA A 270 -53.16 -21.71 -36.41
N ILE A 271 -52.46 -22.65 -35.77
CA ILE A 271 -51.55 -23.58 -36.46
C ILE A 271 -52.37 -24.58 -37.34
N ARG A 272 -53.49 -25.07 -36.86
CA ARG A 272 -54.36 -25.95 -37.69
C ARG A 272 -54.89 -25.21 -38.92
N GLU A 273 -55.25 -23.95 -38.77
CA GLU A 273 -55.71 -23.13 -39.90
C GLU A 273 -54.57 -22.84 -40.89
N LEU A 274 -53.38 -22.51 -40.40
CA LEU A 274 -52.18 -22.37 -41.25
C LEU A 274 -51.87 -23.67 -42.02
N ASN A 275 -51.93 -24.82 -41.34
CA ASN A 275 -51.75 -26.11 -41.97
C ASN A 275 -52.85 -26.43 -43.02
N ARG A 276 -54.08 -25.97 -42.78
CA ARG A 276 -55.20 -26.09 -43.75
C ARG A 276 -54.92 -25.23 -45.00
N LEU A 277 -54.56 -23.94 -44.77
CA LEU A 277 -54.22 -23.06 -45.90
C LEU A 277 -53.05 -23.57 -46.76
N LEU A 278 -52.09 -24.31 -46.15
CA LEU A 278 -51.04 -24.99 -46.89
C LEU A 278 -51.54 -26.14 -47.77
N ARG A 279 -52.40 -26.97 -47.23
CA ARG A 279 -52.95 -28.11 -48.01
C ARG A 279 -53.79 -27.68 -49.20
N ASP A 280 -54.55 -26.58 -49.01
CA ASP A 280 -55.41 -26.08 -50.08
C ASP A 280 -54.66 -25.33 -51.19
N SER A 281 -53.34 -25.08 -51.03
CA SER A 281 -52.51 -24.36 -51.99
C SER A 281 -51.81 -25.31 -52.97
N GLY A 282 -52.52 -26.15 -53.66
CA GLY A 282 -52.05 -27.23 -54.52
C GLY A 282 -50.81 -27.00 -55.42
N GLY A 283 -50.00 -28.04 -55.69
CA GLY A 283 -49.08 -28.22 -56.79
C GLY A 283 -47.59 -28.16 -56.45
N GLU A 284 -46.86 -27.20 -56.88
CA GLU A 284 -45.40 -27.18 -56.94
C GLU A 284 -44.75 -26.80 -55.57
N HIS A 285 -43.56 -27.37 -55.28
CA HIS A 285 -42.74 -27.12 -54.04
C HIS A 285 -43.18 -27.88 -52.79
N GLU A 286 -43.40 -29.19 -52.90
CA GLU A 286 -43.82 -30.03 -51.76
C GLU A 286 -42.84 -30.02 -50.57
N GLU A 287 -41.55 -30.03 -50.87
CA GLU A 287 -40.50 -30.02 -49.89
C GLU A 287 -40.58 -28.75 -48.93
N LEU A 288 -40.87 -27.58 -49.51
CA LEU A 288 -41.06 -26.36 -48.73
C LEU A 288 -42.31 -26.36 -47.84
N ARG A 289 -43.34 -27.04 -48.28
CA ARG A 289 -44.57 -27.21 -47.52
C ARG A 289 -44.41 -28.18 -46.37
N GLU A 290 -43.75 -29.32 -46.65
CA GLU A 290 -43.42 -30.28 -45.57
C GLU A 290 -42.59 -29.71 -44.52
N ASP A 291 -41.51 -28.91 -44.83
CA ASP A 291 -40.70 -28.18 -43.87
C ASP A 291 -41.53 -27.20 -43.08
N LEU A 292 -42.44 -26.46 -43.72
CA LEU A 292 -43.29 -25.50 -43.03
C LEU A 292 -44.30 -26.19 -42.11
N VAL A 293 -44.91 -27.32 -42.49
CA VAL A 293 -45.79 -28.15 -41.65
C VAL A 293 -45.00 -28.67 -40.44
N ALA A 294 -43.79 -29.19 -40.67
CA ALA A 294 -42.93 -29.71 -39.59
C ALA A 294 -42.58 -28.63 -38.58
N VAL A 295 -42.23 -27.45 -39.06
CA VAL A 295 -41.93 -26.29 -38.18
C VAL A 295 -43.17 -25.82 -37.44
N GLN A 296 -44.33 -25.73 -38.08
CA GLN A 296 -45.59 -25.34 -37.43
C GLN A 296 -46.02 -26.35 -36.36
N ASN A 297 -45.88 -27.66 -36.63
CA ASN A 297 -46.17 -28.70 -35.63
C ASN A 297 -45.15 -28.66 -34.48
N LYS A 298 -43.87 -28.51 -34.78
CA LYS A 298 -42.84 -28.34 -33.74
C LYS A 298 -43.15 -27.18 -32.81
N PHE A 299 -43.73 -26.09 -33.34
CA PHE A 299 -44.13 -24.96 -32.51
C PHE A 299 -45.22 -25.30 -31.50
N LEU A 300 -46.10 -26.24 -31.80
CA LEU A 300 -47.14 -26.72 -30.86
C LEU A 300 -46.52 -27.32 -29.60
N ASP A 301 -45.42 -28.06 -29.77
CA ASP A 301 -44.72 -28.77 -28.69
C ASP A 301 -43.82 -27.81 -27.85
N LEU A 302 -43.52 -26.62 -28.40
CA LEU A 302 -42.66 -25.65 -27.71
C LEU A 302 -43.47 -24.84 -26.70
N SER A 303 -43.02 -24.88 -25.46
CA SER A 303 -43.51 -24.01 -24.37
C SER A 303 -42.58 -22.81 -24.23
N LEU A 304 -42.84 -21.75 -25.00
CA LEU A 304 -42.02 -20.54 -24.99
C LEU A 304 -42.79 -19.37 -24.33
N PRO A 305 -42.09 -18.48 -23.58
CA PRO A 305 -42.63 -17.18 -23.17
C PRO A 305 -43.12 -16.39 -24.38
N PRO A 306 -44.17 -15.51 -24.23
CA PRO A 306 -44.75 -14.78 -25.35
C PRO A 306 -43.77 -14.10 -26.29
N GLU A 307 -42.85 -13.33 -25.76
CA GLU A 307 -41.83 -12.61 -26.53
C GLU A 307 -40.89 -13.57 -27.30
N LYS A 308 -40.44 -14.65 -26.64
CA LYS A 308 -39.61 -15.67 -27.28
C LYS A 308 -40.43 -16.48 -28.31
N GLY A 309 -41.69 -16.75 -28.00
CA GLY A 309 -42.63 -17.38 -28.91
C GLY A 309 -42.87 -16.53 -30.15
N GLU A 310 -43.13 -15.24 -30.00
CA GLU A 310 -43.28 -14.29 -31.10
C GLU A 310 -42.04 -14.19 -31.98
N ASN A 311 -40.86 -14.06 -31.35
CA ASN A 311 -39.58 -14.08 -32.07
C ASN A 311 -39.39 -15.37 -32.84
N TRP A 312 -39.74 -16.52 -32.25
CA TRP A 312 -39.66 -17.82 -32.92
C TRP A 312 -40.63 -17.89 -34.10
N VAL A 313 -41.87 -17.45 -33.97
CA VAL A 313 -42.86 -17.37 -35.07
C VAL A 313 -42.31 -16.48 -36.21
N ASN A 314 -41.76 -15.31 -35.88
CA ASN A 314 -41.18 -14.41 -36.88
C ASN A 314 -40.00 -15.05 -37.63
N MET A 315 -39.08 -15.67 -36.91
CA MET A 315 -37.88 -16.25 -37.52
C MET A 315 -38.16 -17.56 -38.27
N GLN A 316 -39.04 -18.38 -37.77
CA GLN A 316 -39.22 -19.72 -38.30
C GLN A 316 -40.47 -19.88 -39.20
N ILE A 317 -41.64 -19.34 -38.80
CA ILE A 317 -42.89 -19.47 -39.52
C ILE A 317 -43.02 -18.37 -40.58
N VAL A 318 -42.87 -17.11 -40.19
CA VAL A 318 -43.06 -15.95 -41.11
C VAL A 318 -42.04 -15.99 -42.25
N THR A 319 -40.79 -16.27 -41.97
CA THR A 319 -39.72 -16.31 -42.99
C THR A 319 -40.01 -17.41 -44.01
N ARG A 320 -40.45 -18.60 -43.56
CA ARG A 320 -40.78 -19.72 -44.46
C ARG A 320 -42.05 -19.45 -45.27
N TRP A 321 -43.08 -18.86 -44.69
CA TRP A 321 -44.25 -18.44 -45.42
C TRP A 321 -43.93 -17.41 -46.50
N ARG A 322 -43.08 -16.42 -46.22
CA ARG A 322 -42.61 -15.45 -47.23
C ARG A 322 -41.90 -16.15 -48.37
N ASN A 323 -40.97 -17.06 -48.08
CA ASN A 323 -40.25 -17.80 -49.10
C ASN A 323 -41.17 -18.69 -49.97
N LEU A 324 -42.21 -19.28 -49.37
CA LEU A 324 -43.20 -20.05 -50.11
C LEU A 324 -44.07 -19.16 -50.98
N LEU A 325 -44.53 -18.00 -50.49
CA LEU A 325 -45.37 -17.06 -51.24
C LEU A 325 -44.59 -16.37 -52.37
N ASP A 326 -43.32 -16.13 -52.22
CA ASP A 326 -42.44 -15.61 -53.29
C ASP A 326 -42.25 -16.56 -54.42
N LYS A 327 -42.20 -17.89 -54.12
CA LYS A 327 -42.08 -18.97 -55.16
C LYS A 327 -43.38 -19.40 -55.69
N CYS A 328 -44.44 -19.34 -54.94
CA CYS A 328 -45.82 -19.79 -55.34
C CYS A 328 -46.78 -18.64 -55.02
N PRO A 329 -46.88 -17.58 -55.85
CA PRO A 329 -47.80 -16.47 -55.60
C PRO A 329 -49.25 -16.99 -55.49
N GLN A 330 -49.89 -16.60 -54.41
CA GLN A 330 -51.29 -16.94 -54.12
C GLN A 330 -52.23 -15.80 -54.49
N ASP A 331 -53.51 -16.06 -54.57
CA ASP A 331 -54.52 -15.01 -54.66
C ASP A 331 -54.45 -14.08 -53.48
N ARG A 332 -54.67 -12.80 -53.76
CA ARG A 332 -54.54 -11.71 -52.77
C ARG A 332 -55.39 -11.95 -51.51
N HIS A 333 -56.56 -12.51 -51.69
CA HIS A 333 -57.47 -12.83 -50.56
C HIS A 333 -56.83 -13.94 -49.66
N ARG A 334 -56.19 -14.92 -50.24
CA ARG A 334 -55.60 -16.03 -49.54
C ARG A 334 -54.31 -15.61 -48.82
N GLU A 335 -53.53 -14.79 -49.45
CA GLU A 335 -52.35 -14.18 -48.80
C GLU A 335 -52.75 -13.35 -47.56
N GLN A 336 -53.81 -12.54 -47.65
CA GLN A 336 -54.34 -11.83 -46.54
C GLN A 336 -54.85 -12.74 -45.40
N MET A 337 -55.43 -13.87 -45.70
CA MET A 337 -55.86 -14.85 -44.71
C MET A 337 -54.67 -15.47 -43.99
N ILE A 338 -53.57 -15.78 -44.68
CA ILE A 338 -52.35 -16.32 -44.12
C ILE A 338 -51.78 -15.31 -43.10
N TRP A 339 -51.59 -14.06 -43.50
CA TRP A 339 -51.05 -13.02 -42.63
C TRP A 339 -51.97 -12.74 -41.44
N LYS A 340 -53.25 -12.71 -41.63
CA LYS A 340 -54.26 -12.55 -40.56
C LYS A 340 -54.21 -13.72 -39.56
N THR A 341 -53.97 -14.93 -40.03
CA THR A 341 -53.85 -16.13 -39.18
C THR A 341 -52.54 -16.12 -38.39
N ILE A 342 -51.44 -15.71 -39.04
CA ILE A 342 -50.14 -15.52 -38.35
C ILE A 342 -50.29 -14.41 -37.27
N ASP A 343 -50.98 -13.33 -37.56
CA ASP A 343 -51.21 -12.28 -36.58
C ASP A 343 -52.08 -12.74 -35.40
N ARG A 344 -53.09 -13.56 -35.69
CA ARG A 344 -53.90 -14.25 -34.69
C ARG A 344 -53.07 -15.23 -33.85
N LEU A 345 -52.16 -15.97 -34.48
CA LEU A 345 -51.20 -16.85 -33.79
C LEU A 345 -50.34 -16.03 -32.79
N LYS A 346 -49.74 -14.93 -33.24
CA LYS A 346 -48.96 -14.05 -32.37
C LYS A 346 -49.82 -13.50 -31.22
N LYS A 347 -50.98 -12.99 -31.52
CA LYS A 347 -51.94 -12.50 -30.49
C LYS A 347 -52.29 -13.59 -29.47
N SER A 348 -52.48 -14.85 -29.94
CA SER A 348 -52.76 -15.98 -29.04
C SER A 348 -51.68 -16.31 -28.05
N LEU A 349 -50.39 -15.91 -28.33
CA LEU A 349 -49.28 -16.07 -27.40
C LEU A 349 -49.33 -15.07 -26.25
N HIS A 350 -49.88 -13.89 -26.51
CA HIS A 350 -50.07 -12.83 -25.51
C HIS A 350 -51.44 -12.89 -24.82
N TYR A 351 -52.30 -13.82 -25.21
CA TYR A 351 -53.64 -13.95 -24.62
C TYR A 351 -53.51 -14.45 -23.18
N GLY A 352 -53.59 -13.52 -22.26
CA GLY A 352 -53.41 -13.73 -20.84
C GLY A 352 -52.36 -12.84 -20.18
N TYR A 353 -51.54 -12.21 -20.98
CA TYR A 353 -50.74 -11.07 -20.56
C TYR A 353 -51.53 -9.82 -20.90
N ASP A 354 -52.38 -9.43 -19.96
CA ASP A 354 -53.07 -8.16 -20.07
C ASP A 354 -52.01 -7.07 -19.89
N HIS A 355 -51.90 -6.18 -20.89
CA HIS A 355 -51.04 -4.97 -20.76
C HIS A 355 -51.41 -4.15 -19.53
N ASP A 356 -52.64 -4.30 -19.04
CA ASP A 356 -53.12 -3.69 -17.80
C ASP A 356 -52.42 -4.24 -16.55
N SER A 357 -51.92 -5.48 -16.54
CA SER A 357 -51.23 -6.04 -15.38
C SER A 357 -49.86 -5.39 -15.15
N ILE A 358 -49.10 -5.11 -16.24
CA ILE A 358 -47.82 -4.38 -16.15
C ILE A 358 -48.04 -2.91 -15.79
N ALA A 359 -49.02 -2.28 -16.44
CA ALA A 359 -49.41 -0.90 -16.13
C ALA A 359 -49.94 -0.78 -14.70
N THR A 360 -50.52 -1.84 -14.15
CA THR A 360 -50.98 -1.89 -12.76
C THR A 360 -49.78 -1.99 -11.80
N TYR A 361 -48.75 -2.80 -12.14
CA TYR A 361 -47.53 -2.88 -11.32
C TYR A 361 -46.77 -1.55 -11.27
N ASP A 362 -46.70 -0.83 -12.39
CA ASP A 362 -46.03 0.48 -12.43
C ASP A 362 -46.80 1.55 -11.62
N ARG A 363 -48.12 1.37 -11.42
CA ARG A 363 -48.96 2.23 -10.61
C ARG A 363 -48.95 1.92 -9.11
N ILE A 364 -48.33 0.78 -8.70
CA ILE A 364 -48.16 0.45 -7.29
C ILE A 364 -47.18 1.44 -6.66
N PRO A 365 -47.52 2.11 -5.55
CA PRO A 365 -46.61 2.99 -4.83
C PRO A 365 -45.30 2.27 -4.42
N ASP A 366 -44.18 2.99 -4.46
CA ASP A 366 -42.86 2.42 -4.18
C ASP A 366 -42.71 1.94 -2.74
N ASP A 367 -43.45 2.51 -1.80
CA ASP A 367 -43.52 2.06 -0.41
C ASP A 367 -44.12 0.64 -0.31
N ILE A 368 -45.20 0.36 -1.06
CA ILE A 368 -45.82 -0.98 -1.12
C ILE A 368 -44.87 -1.98 -1.81
N LYS A 369 -44.20 -1.57 -2.89
CA LYS A 369 -43.18 -2.40 -3.54
C LYS A 369 -42.04 -2.75 -2.59
N MET A 370 -41.60 -1.76 -1.76
CA MET A 370 -40.57 -1.98 -0.74
C MET A 370 -41.05 -2.89 0.38
N GLU A 371 -42.30 -2.80 0.78
CA GLU A 371 -42.92 -3.68 1.77
C GLU A 371 -42.98 -5.13 1.26
N TRP A 372 -43.29 -5.34 -0.02
CA TRP A 372 -43.21 -6.63 -0.66
C TRP A 372 -41.79 -7.21 -0.68
N VAL A 373 -40.79 -6.38 -0.98
CA VAL A 373 -39.38 -6.79 -0.92
C VAL A 373 -38.99 -7.17 0.51
N GLN A 374 -39.42 -6.41 1.52
CA GLN A 374 -39.14 -6.73 2.93
C GLN A 374 -39.82 -8.02 3.38
N LEU A 375 -41.07 -8.27 2.96
CA LEU A 375 -41.79 -9.51 3.23
C LEU A 375 -41.11 -10.74 2.58
N LEU A 376 -40.58 -10.57 1.36
CA LEU A 376 -39.80 -11.60 0.66
C LEU A 376 -38.47 -11.89 1.35
N TYR A 377 -37.84 -10.89 1.95
CA TYR A 377 -36.55 -11.04 2.65
C TYR A 377 -36.68 -11.53 4.09
N SER A 378 -37.81 -11.25 4.76
CA SER A 378 -37.99 -11.63 6.17
C SER A 378 -38.45 -13.07 6.37
N ASN A 379 -38.97 -13.74 5.36
CA ASN A 379 -39.44 -15.13 5.40
C ASN A 379 -38.46 -16.06 4.64
N ASN A 380 -37.33 -16.38 5.29
CA ASN A 380 -36.26 -17.16 4.65
C ASN A 380 -36.56 -18.64 4.40
N ASP A 381 -37.67 -19.25 4.89
CA ASP A 381 -37.79 -20.71 4.82
C ASP A 381 -39.16 -21.30 4.45
N HIS A 382 -40.25 -20.57 4.48
CA HIS A 382 -41.57 -21.10 4.06
C HIS A 382 -42.50 -19.97 3.59
N PHE A 383 -42.80 -19.94 2.31
CA PHE A 383 -43.98 -19.22 1.80
C PHE A 383 -45.22 -19.96 2.26
N ASP A 384 -45.78 -19.52 3.38
CA ASP A 384 -47.08 -19.95 3.86
C ASP A 384 -48.16 -19.29 2.98
N GLY A 385 -49.24 -20.03 2.66
CA GLY A 385 -50.32 -19.53 1.80
C GLY A 385 -50.95 -18.22 2.29
N LEU A 386 -50.83 -17.91 3.58
CA LEU A 386 -51.19 -16.61 4.18
C LEU A 386 -50.29 -15.44 3.77
N ALA A 387 -49.04 -15.67 3.44
CA ALA A 387 -48.13 -14.65 2.90
C ALA A 387 -48.47 -14.29 1.45
N LEU A 388 -48.93 -15.28 0.69
CA LEU A 388 -49.39 -15.07 -0.69
C LEU A 388 -50.71 -14.26 -0.75
N GLU A 389 -51.63 -14.50 0.18
CA GLU A 389 -52.88 -13.72 0.28
C GLU A 389 -52.66 -12.25 0.67
N ARG A 390 -51.55 -11.92 1.32
CA ARG A 390 -51.18 -10.52 1.63
C ARG A 390 -50.44 -9.82 0.49
N LEU A 391 -49.95 -10.59 -0.50
CA LEU A 391 -49.29 -10.06 -1.69
C LEU A 391 -50.26 -9.83 -2.86
N ILE A 392 -51.42 -10.39 -2.82
CA ILE A 392 -52.55 -10.19 -3.76
C ILE A 392 -53.52 -9.16 -3.18
#